data_f058ec2f84fe155e6ae9785f7d075762
#
_entry.id   f058ec2f84fe155e6ae9785f7d075762
#
_cell.length_a   1.000
_cell.length_b   1.000
_cell.length_c   1.000
_cell.angle_alpha   90.00
_cell.angle_beta   90.00
_cell.angle_gamma   90.00
#
_symmetry.space_group_name_H-M   'P 1'
#
loop_
_entity.id
_entity.type
_entity.pdbx_description
1 polymer ?
#
loop_
_entity_poly.entity_id
_entity_poly.type
_entity_poly.pdbx_seq_one_letter_code
_entity_poly.pdbx_strand_id
1 'polypeptide(L)'
;ERRRPQLGRFSHKDIWIRVSTVGDFLNRETLVLRLIYQKGQRQNWLAATQFEQLYQHMPSAGLFLIAGPTGSGKTTTLYRLLERLAEDKLVLTIEDPVEIQQSKFVQLQVNNDAGIHYDDLIKVALRHRPEILLVGEIRDQLTAAAVVRAALSGHLVLSTIHAMSARDVILRLRDLGVEPAQLAVALTDVVYQRLVTTTQQQQAAIIDHLGSDDIARVLQGQTVPKFSSQWQEVLAHALATNKISKAHYHHFTQL
;
A
#
# COMPACT_ATOMS: atom_id res chain seq x y z
N GLU A 1 -31.34 6.98 16.73
CA GLU A 1 -29.90 6.75 16.39
C GLU A 1 -29.68 5.91 15.13
N ARG A 2 -30.67 5.19 14.61
CA ARG A 2 -30.55 4.32 13.41
C ARG A 2 -30.05 5.04 12.14
N ARG A 3 -30.17 6.36 12.06
CA ARG A 3 -29.69 7.17 10.92
C ARG A 3 -28.21 7.56 11.00
N ARG A 4 -27.55 7.35 12.15
CA ARG A 4 -26.11 7.59 12.28
C ARG A 4 -25.35 6.37 11.83
N PRO A 5 -24.30 6.53 11.01
CA PRO A 5 -23.40 5.43 10.73
C PRO A 5 -22.82 4.83 12.01
N GLN A 6 -22.85 3.53 12.12
CA GLN A 6 -22.25 2.80 13.24
C GLN A 6 -21.21 1.86 12.71
N LEU A 7 -20.07 1.84 13.36
CA LEU A 7 -18.94 0.98 13.02
C LEU A 7 -18.62 0.08 14.19
N GLY A 8 -18.28 -1.17 13.89
CA GLY A 8 -17.90 -2.14 14.90
C GLY A 8 -17.01 -3.21 14.34
N ARG A 9 -16.44 -4.00 15.24
CA ARG A 9 -15.69 -5.20 14.86
C ARG A 9 -15.86 -6.28 15.93
N PHE A 10 -15.82 -7.52 15.46
CA PHE A 10 -15.72 -8.69 16.34
C PHE A 10 -14.94 -9.79 15.62
N SER A 11 -14.47 -10.77 16.39
CA SER A 11 -13.81 -11.94 15.84
C SER A 11 -14.70 -13.17 15.98
N HIS A 12 -14.67 -14.03 14.98
CA HIS A 12 -15.27 -15.35 15.03
C HIS A 12 -14.28 -16.38 14.46
N LYS A 13 -13.78 -17.27 15.29
CA LYS A 13 -12.66 -18.18 14.96
C LYS A 13 -11.46 -17.36 14.45
N ASP A 14 -10.93 -17.71 13.29
CA ASP A 14 -9.78 -17.06 12.63
C ASP A 14 -10.20 -15.91 11.68
N ILE A 15 -11.43 -15.39 11.82
CA ILE A 15 -11.97 -14.35 10.95
C ILE A 15 -12.28 -13.11 11.78
N TRP A 16 -11.73 -11.97 11.41
CA TRP A 16 -12.19 -10.67 11.89
C TRP A 16 -13.33 -10.18 11.02
N ILE A 17 -14.37 -9.69 11.64
CA ILE A 17 -15.56 -9.17 10.95
C ILE A 17 -15.70 -7.69 11.29
N ARG A 18 -15.57 -6.83 10.28
CA ARG A 18 -15.91 -5.42 10.41
C ARG A 18 -17.37 -5.23 10.03
N VAL A 19 -18.06 -4.48 10.85
CA VAL A 19 -19.48 -4.18 10.69
C VAL A 19 -19.63 -2.70 10.41
N SER A 20 -20.38 -2.36 9.39
CA SER A 20 -20.82 -1.00 9.12
C SER A 20 -22.33 -1.01 8.90
N THR A 21 -23.05 -0.17 9.62
CA THR A 21 -24.51 -0.05 9.46
C THR A 21 -24.92 1.41 9.40
N VAL A 22 -25.96 1.69 8.64
CA VAL A 22 -26.58 3.01 8.53
C VAL A 22 -28.05 2.86 8.10
N GLY A 23 -28.92 3.67 8.66
CA GLY A 23 -30.33 3.73 8.27
C GLY A 23 -30.54 4.65 7.06
N ASP A 24 -31.37 4.22 6.11
CA ASP A 24 -31.81 5.04 4.99
C ASP A 24 -32.96 6.00 5.39
N PHE A 25 -33.38 6.83 4.44
CA PHE A 25 -34.48 7.81 4.68
C PHE A 25 -35.85 7.16 4.90
N LEU A 26 -36.01 5.89 4.54
CA LEU A 26 -37.24 5.10 4.78
C LEU A 26 -37.17 4.30 6.09
N ASN A 27 -36.19 4.56 6.96
CA ASN A 27 -35.92 3.82 8.21
C ASN A 27 -35.57 2.34 8.01
N ARG A 28 -35.10 1.94 6.81
CA ARG A 28 -34.51 0.63 6.59
C ARG A 28 -33.05 0.69 6.95
N GLU A 29 -32.54 -0.35 7.59
CA GLU A 29 -31.15 -0.43 8.00
C GLU A 29 -30.34 -1.23 6.99
N THR A 30 -29.21 -0.68 6.57
CA THR A 30 -28.22 -1.38 5.75
C THR A 30 -27.11 -1.91 6.63
N LEU A 31 -26.69 -3.13 6.38
CA LEU A 31 -25.60 -3.79 7.10
C LEU A 31 -24.55 -4.29 6.09
N VAL A 32 -23.32 -3.86 6.29
CA VAL A 32 -22.17 -4.38 5.53
C VAL A 32 -21.25 -5.12 6.48
N LEU A 33 -21.01 -6.40 6.19
CA LEU A 33 -20.06 -7.24 6.90
C LEU A 33 -18.83 -7.46 5.99
N ARG A 34 -17.66 -7.04 6.45
CA ARG A 34 -16.40 -7.30 5.78
C ARG A 34 -15.64 -8.38 6.53
N LEU A 35 -15.48 -9.54 5.90
CA LEU A 35 -14.73 -10.67 6.45
C LEU A 35 -13.25 -10.48 6.17
N ILE A 36 -12.42 -10.51 7.22
CA ILE A 36 -10.97 -10.37 7.15
C ILE A 36 -10.37 -11.68 7.68
N TYR A 37 -9.78 -12.45 6.77
CA TYR A 37 -9.17 -13.74 7.09
C TYR A 37 -7.76 -13.52 7.62
N GLN A 38 -7.45 -14.06 8.82
CA GLN A 38 -6.16 -13.91 9.50
C GLN A 38 -5.02 -14.69 8.81
N LYS A 39 -5.33 -15.80 8.15
CA LYS A 39 -4.31 -16.55 7.42
C LYS A 39 -3.96 -15.83 6.12
N GLY A 40 -2.73 -15.39 6.01
CA GLY A 40 -2.21 -14.75 4.81
C GLY A 40 -2.48 -15.60 3.57
N GLN A 41 -3.35 -15.12 2.70
CA GLN A 41 -3.53 -15.74 1.39
C GLN A 41 -2.20 -15.67 0.66
N ARG A 42 -1.74 -16.79 0.13
CA ARG A 42 -0.59 -16.78 -0.77
C ARG A 42 -0.91 -15.86 -1.94
N GLN A 43 -0.24 -14.73 -1.98
CA GLN A 43 -0.36 -13.82 -3.11
C GLN A 43 0.34 -14.43 -4.31
N ASN A 44 -0.43 -14.72 -5.35
CA ASN A 44 0.12 -15.16 -6.62
C ASN A 44 0.67 -13.94 -7.37
N TRP A 45 1.75 -14.17 -8.13
CA TRP A 45 2.38 -13.16 -8.97
C TRP A 45 2.28 -13.55 -10.43
N LEU A 46 2.02 -12.59 -11.28
CA LEU A 46 2.00 -12.81 -12.72
C LEU A 46 3.39 -13.22 -13.23
N ALA A 47 4.43 -12.56 -12.71
CA ALA A 47 5.81 -12.99 -12.81
C ALA A 47 6.37 -13.18 -11.40
N ALA A 48 6.77 -14.41 -11.04
CA ALA A 48 7.25 -14.75 -9.70
C ALA A 48 8.51 -13.95 -9.28
N THR A 49 9.32 -13.54 -10.26
CA THR A 49 10.54 -12.75 -10.05
C THR A 49 10.27 -11.34 -9.54
N GLN A 50 9.09 -10.76 -9.80
CA GLN A 50 8.81 -9.37 -9.42
C GLN A 50 8.89 -9.14 -7.90
N PHE A 51 8.37 -10.07 -7.10
CA PHE A 51 8.46 -9.94 -5.64
C PHE A 51 9.90 -10.08 -5.14
N GLU A 52 10.65 -11.01 -5.67
CA GLU A 52 12.06 -11.22 -5.29
C GLU A 52 12.91 -10.00 -5.69
N GLN A 53 12.72 -9.47 -6.87
CA GLN A 53 13.38 -8.24 -7.31
C GLN A 53 13.03 -7.07 -6.39
N LEU A 54 11.76 -6.91 -6.04
CA LEU A 54 11.32 -5.88 -5.12
C LEU A 54 12.00 -6.00 -3.75
N TYR A 55 12.04 -7.22 -3.20
CA TYR A 55 12.70 -7.47 -1.93
C TYR A 55 14.22 -7.18 -1.96
N GLN A 56 14.89 -7.59 -3.02
CA GLN A 56 16.33 -7.38 -3.19
C GLN A 56 16.72 -5.90 -3.33
N HIS A 57 15.80 -5.06 -3.85
CA HIS A 57 16.03 -3.63 -4.05
C HIS A 57 15.50 -2.78 -2.89
N MET A 58 15.04 -3.40 -1.79
CA MET A 58 14.55 -2.64 -0.64
C MET A 58 15.64 -1.73 -0.06
N PRO A 59 15.38 -0.43 0.08
CA PRO A 59 16.35 0.50 0.67
C PRO A 59 16.55 0.23 2.15
N SER A 60 17.67 0.68 2.70
CA SER A 60 17.94 0.62 4.14
C SER A 60 17.26 1.77 4.91
N ALA A 61 16.95 2.88 4.25
CA ALA A 61 16.27 4.05 4.78
C ALA A 61 15.56 4.79 3.64
N GLY A 62 14.61 5.67 3.97
CA GLY A 62 13.85 6.44 3.01
C GLY A 62 12.38 6.00 2.94
N LEU A 63 11.65 6.52 1.97
CA LEU A 63 10.23 6.29 1.79
C LEU A 63 9.99 5.34 0.62
N PHE A 64 9.43 4.17 0.92
CA PHE A 64 8.97 3.18 -0.03
C PHE A 64 7.44 3.19 -0.10
N LEU A 65 6.88 3.40 -1.29
CA LEU A 65 5.42 3.51 -1.47
C LEU A 65 4.88 2.44 -2.40
N ILE A 66 3.74 1.84 -2.00
CA ILE A 66 2.94 1.02 -2.92
C ILE A 66 1.64 1.75 -3.24
N ALA A 67 1.43 2.02 -4.52
CA ALA A 67 0.23 2.64 -5.06
C ALA A 67 -0.68 1.62 -5.76
N GLY A 68 -1.91 1.99 -5.95
CA GLY A 68 -2.90 1.22 -6.70
C GLY A 68 -4.30 1.37 -6.13
N PRO A 69 -5.33 0.86 -6.83
CA PRO A 69 -6.71 0.95 -6.37
C PRO A 69 -6.96 0.11 -5.12
N THR A 70 -8.12 0.32 -4.51
CA THR A 70 -8.60 -0.53 -3.42
C THR A 70 -8.70 -1.98 -3.89
N GLY A 71 -8.26 -2.92 -3.06
CA GLY A 71 -8.28 -4.35 -3.39
C GLY A 71 -7.16 -4.82 -4.33
N SER A 72 -6.18 -3.98 -4.66
CA SER A 72 -5.03 -4.41 -5.50
C SER A 72 -3.96 -5.22 -4.75
N GLY A 73 -4.15 -5.47 -3.45
CA GLY A 73 -3.24 -6.29 -2.65
C GLY A 73 -2.03 -5.54 -2.07
N LYS A 74 -2.05 -4.21 -2.01
CA LYS A 74 -0.96 -3.37 -1.47
C LYS A 74 -0.54 -3.79 -0.06
N THR A 75 -1.50 -3.84 0.87
CA THR A 75 -1.27 -4.25 2.26
C THR A 75 -0.66 -5.64 2.34
N THR A 76 -1.17 -6.59 1.55
CA THR A 76 -0.63 -7.96 1.50
C THR A 76 0.83 -7.98 1.06
N THR A 77 1.18 -7.20 0.03
CA THR A 77 2.57 -7.10 -0.45
C THR A 77 3.48 -6.46 0.61
N LEU A 78 3.04 -5.36 1.24
CA LEU A 78 3.80 -4.72 2.33
C LEU A 78 4.05 -5.67 3.50
N TYR A 79 3.03 -6.40 3.94
CA TYR A 79 3.19 -7.35 5.04
C TYR A 79 4.16 -8.49 4.69
N ARG A 80 4.12 -9.00 3.47
CA ARG A 80 5.08 -10.01 3.01
C ARG A 80 6.52 -9.49 2.93
N LEU A 81 6.70 -8.22 2.53
CA LEU A 81 8.01 -7.57 2.57
C LEU A 81 8.49 -7.43 4.02
N LEU A 82 7.61 -6.93 4.91
CA LEU A 82 7.91 -6.77 6.33
C LEU A 82 8.28 -8.09 7.00
N GLU A 83 7.55 -9.18 6.74
CA GLU A 83 7.86 -10.50 7.28
C GLU A 83 9.29 -10.96 6.95
N ARG A 84 9.77 -10.62 5.75
CA ARG A 84 11.15 -10.96 5.34
C ARG A 84 12.20 -9.98 5.86
N LEU A 85 11.83 -8.71 6.05
CA LEU A 85 12.74 -7.66 6.50
C LEU A 85 12.92 -7.63 8.02
N ALA A 86 12.00 -8.24 8.76
CA ALA A 86 11.84 -8.09 10.21
C ALA A 86 12.70 -9.08 11.05
N GLU A 87 13.60 -9.87 10.45
CA GLU A 87 14.25 -10.98 11.16
C GLU A 87 14.84 -10.56 12.51
N ASP A 88 15.52 -9.42 12.61
CA ASP A 88 16.08 -8.90 13.84
C ASP A 88 15.83 -7.39 14.01
N LYS A 89 14.71 -6.90 13.45
CA LYS A 89 14.38 -5.46 13.43
C LYS A 89 13.11 -5.17 14.19
N LEU A 90 13.10 -4.05 14.89
CA LEU A 90 11.88 -3.51 15.47
C LEU A 90 11.01 -2.92 14.36
N VAL A 91 9.93 -3.62 14.05
CA VAL A 91 8.90 -3.16 13.12
C VAL A 91 7.75 -2.55 13.91
N LEU A 92 7.39 -1.32 13.58
CA LEU A 92 6.23 -0.65 14.13
C LEU A 92 5.26 -0.31 12.99
N THR A 93 3.99 -0.62 13.18
CA THR A 93 2.94 -0.29 12.20
C THR A 93 1.90 0.65 12.80
N ILE A 94 1.35 1.53 11.96
CA ILE A 94 0.25 2.45 12.29
C ILE A 94 -0.82 2.27 11.23
N GLU A 95 -2.01 1.82 11.61
CA GLU A 95 -3.05 1.39 10.68
C GLU A 95 -4.45 1.85 11.09
N ASP A 96 -5.38 1.92 10.13
CA ASP A 96 -6.78 2.34 10.35
C ASP A 96 -7.78 1.40 9.62
N PRO A 97 -8.15 0.29 10.27
CA PRO A 97 -7.54 -0.36 11.43
C PRO A 97 -6.48 -1.40 11.02
N VAL A 98 -5.86 -2.05 12.03
CA VAL A 98 -5.02 -3.25 11.81
C VAL A 98 -5.86 -4.35 11.17
N GLU A 99 -5.45 -4.79 9.97
CA GLU A 99 -6.13 -5.87 9.21
C GLU A 99 -5.45 -7.24 9.43
N ILE A 100 -4.12 -7.25 9.52
CA ILE A 100 -3.32 -8.48 9.66
C ILE A 100 -2.56 -8.40 10.98
N GLN A 101 -2.83 -9.33 11.89
CA GLN A 101 -2.08 -9.38 13.15
C GLN A 101 -0.74 -10.07 12.96
N GLN A 102 0.30 -9.45 13.51
CA GLN A 102 1.66 -9.99 13.51
C GLN A 102 2.26 -9.90 14.91
N SER A 103 2.49 -11.04 15.54
CA SER A 103 3.01 -11.10 16.91
C SER A 103 4.43 -10.53 17.08
N LYS A 104 5.16 -10.42 15.99
CA LYS A 104 6.53 -9.86 15.95
C LYS A 104 6.56 -8.34 15.78
N PHE A 105 5.42 -7.68 15.51
CA PHE A 105 5.34 -6.25 15.25
C PHE A 105 4.66 -5.51 16.39
N VAL A 106 5.08 -4.27 16.61
CA VAL A 106 4.32 -3.34 17.45
C VAL A 106 3.29 -2.66 16.55
N GLN A 107 2.01 -3.01 16.71
CA GLN A 107 0.94 -2.53 15.85
C GLN A 107 0.07 -1.51 16.57
N LEU A 108 0.14 -0.26 16.14
CA LEU A 108 -0.67 0.85 16.64
C LEU A 108 -1.87 1.06 15.73
N GLN A 109 -3.00 1.42 16.32
CA GLN A 109 -4.22 1.68 15.57
C GLN A 109 -4.71 3.09 15.80
N VAL A 110 -5.07 3.78 14.70
CA VAL A 110 -5.76 5.07 14.71
C VAL A 110 -7.08 4.95 15.46
N ASN A 111 -7.42 5.95 16.25
CA ASN A 111 -8.69 6.02 16.97
C ASN A 111 -9.25 7.44 16.85
N ASN A 112 -10.04 7.68 15.81
CA ASN A 112 -10.62 8.98 15.52
C ASN A 112 -11.59 9.45 16.63
N ASP A 113 -12.29 8.53 17.31
CA ASP A 113 -13.21 8.87 18.39
C ASP A 113 -12.46 9.40 19.63
N ALA A 114 -11.23 8.95 19.82
CA ALA A 114 -10.33 9.45 20.85
C ALA A 114 -9.43 10.60 20.40
N GLY A 115 -9.57 11.08 19.15
CA GLY A 115 -8.71 12.11 18.58
C GLY A 115 -7.26 11.67 18.35
N ILE A 116 -7.01 10.38 18.19
CA ILE A 116 -5.67 9.82 17.94
C ILE A 116 -5.53 9.56 16.43
N HIS A 117 -4.74 10.38 15.76
CA HIS A 117 -4.55 10.37 14.31
C HIS A 117 -3.18 9.81 13.90
N TYR A 118 -2.97 9.62 12.60
CA TYR A 118 -1.72 9.09 12.04
C TYR A 118 -0.50 9.90 12.46
N ASP A 119 -0.55 11.22 12.35
CA ASP A 119 0.59 12.10 12.65
C ASP A 119 0.98 12.07 14.13
N ASP A 120 0.02 11.88 15.05
CA ASP A 120 0.30 11.74 16.48
C ASP A 120 0.99 10.40 16.77
N LEU A 121 0.48 9.32 16.18
CA LEU A 121 1.07 8.00 16.34
C LEU A 121 2.46 7.92 15.70
N ILE A 122 2.71 8.59 14.56
CA ILE A 122 4.04 8.66 13.95
C ILE A 122 5.03 9.37 14.89
N LYS A 123 4.63 10.49 15.51
CA LYS A 123 5.48 11.21 16.49
C LYS A 123 5.87 10.32 17.68
N VAL A 124 4.92 9.51 18.17
CA VAL A 124 5.18 8.55 19.25
C VAL A 124 6.06 7.41 18.75
N ALA A 125 5.75 6.84 17.59
CA ALA A 125 6.49 5.74 16.99
C ALA A 125 8.00 6.06 16.85
N LEU A 126 8.34 7.24 16.37
CA LEU A 126 9.74 7.67 16.21
C LEU A 126 10.53 7.71 17.53
N ARG A 127 9.86 7.89 18.68
CA ARG A 127 10.52 7.81 20.01
C ARG A 127 10.88 6.37 20.39
N HIS A 128 10.22 5.38 19.80
CA HIS A 128 10.57 3.96 19.98
C HIS A 128 11.75 3.52 19.11
N ARG A 129 12.24 4.39 18.22
CA ARG A 129 13.35 4.13 17.28
C ARG A 129 13.19 2.84 16.49
N PRO A 130 12.06 2.63 15.79
CA PRO A 130 11.87 1.45 14.97
C PRO A 130 12.85 1.48 13.79
N GLU A 131 13.41 0.35 13.41
CA GLU A 131 14.18 0.24 12.17
C GLU A 131 13.26 0.33 10.95
N ILE A 132 12.02 -0.14 11.08
CA ILE A 132 11.03 -0.10 10.01
C ILE A 132 9.71 0.45 10.55
N LEU A 133 9.18 1.47 9.89
CA LEU A 133 7.88 2.06 10.18
C LEU A 133 6.93 1.81 9.01
N LEU A 134 5.83 1.09 9.24
CA LEU A 134 4.71 1.01 8.30
C LEU A 134 3.63 2.01 8.68
N VAL A 135 3.28 2.90 7.76
CA VAL A 135 2.11 3.78 7.87
C VAL A 135 1.07 3.30 6.86
N GLY A 136 -0.08 2.84 7.32
CA GLY A 136 -1.08 2.12 6.52
C GLY A 136 -1.39 2.78 5.20
N GLU A 137 -1.69 4.08 5.22
CA GLU A 137 -1.86 4.85 3.99
C GLU A 137 -1.69 6.36 4.18
N ILE A 138 -1.30 7.05 3.09
CA ILE A 138 -1.19 8.51 3.01
C ILE A 138 -2.44 9.05 2.31
N ARG A 139 -3.32 9.71 3.07
CA ARG A 139 -4.57 10.31 2.54
C ARG A 139 -4.57 11.83 2.55
N ASP A 140 -3.85 12.44 3.48
CA ASP A 140 -3.89 13.87 3.79
C ASP A 140 -2.48 14.47 3.95
N GLN A 141 -2.44 15.79 4.01
CA GLN A 141 -1.23 16.58 4.09
C GLN A 141 -0.45 16.33 5.40
N LEU A 142 -1.14 16.16 6.54
CA LEU A 142 -0.48 15.95 7.83
C LEU A 142 0.25 14.61 7.86
N THR A 143 -0.41 13.56 7.41
CA THR A 143 0.19 12.22 7.27
C THR A 143 1.35 12.24 6.28
N ALA A 144 1.20 12.88 5.10
CA ALA A 144 2.26 12.99 4.11
C ALA A 144 3.51 13.68 4.67
N ALA A 145 3.32 14.83 5.32
CA ALA A 145 4.42 15.56 5.95
C ALA A 145 5.11 14.77 7.08
N ALA A 146 4.36 14.02 7.88
CA ALA A 146 4.91 13.21 8.97
C ALA A 146 5.72 12.01 8.44
N VAL A 147 5.22 11.32 7.44
CA VAL A 147 5.89 10.19 6.76
C VAL A 147 7.19 10.63 6.10
N VAL A 148 7.17 11.74 5.36
CA VAL A 148 8.36 12.29 4.71
C VAL A 148 9.41 12.71 5.75
N ARG A 149 9.02 13.36 6.83
CA ARG A 149 9.95 13.71 7.92
C ARG A 149 10.58 12.47 8.57
N ALA A 150 9.82 11.41 8.78
CA ALA A 150 10.34 10.16 9.32
C ALA A 150 11.39 9.54 8.37
N ALA A 151 11.12 9.51 7.07
CA ALA A 151 12.06 9.05 6.06
C ALA A 151 13.34 9.90 6.01
N LEU A 152 13.20 11.23 6.02
CA LEU A 152 14.33 12.17 6.07
C LEU A 152 15.19 12.05 7.36
N SER A 153 14.60 11.52 8.43
CA SER A 153 15.32 11.23 9.68
C SER A 153 16.06 9.90 9.69
N GLY A 154 16.12 9.19 8.55
CA GLY A 154 16.88 7.97 8.36
C GLY A 154 16.13 6.66 8.65
N HIS A 155 14.81 6.72 8.89
CA HIS A 155 14.00 5.52 9.04
C HIS A 155 13.64 4.92 7.67
N LEU A 156 13.52 3.60 7.60
CA LEU A 156 12.83 2.95 6.49
C LEU A 156 11.31 3.05 6.72
N VAL A 157 10.65 3.84 5.92
CA VAL A 157 9.19 4.07 6.02
C VAL A 157 8.50 3.43 4.82
N LEU A 158 7.58 2.52 5.10
CA LEU A 158 6.72 1.90 4.09
C LEU A 158 5.30 2.46 4.23
N SER A 159 4.66 2.76 3.10
CA SER A 159 3.25 3.19 3.14
C SER A 159 2.51 2.86 1.85
N THR A 160 1.19 3.03 1.87
CA THR A 160 0.36 2.97 0.66
C THR A 160 -0.17 4.34 0.30
N ILE A 161 -0.48 4.52 -0.97
CA ILE A 161 -1.12 5.72 -1.49
C ILE A 161 -2.04 5.36 -2.67
N HIS A 162 -3.10 6.13 -2.87
CA HIS A 162 -3.96 5.96 -4.05
C HIS A 162 -3.44 6.81 -5.20
N ALA A 163 -3.06 6.15 -6.31
CA ALA A 163 -2.66 6.78 -7.57
C ALA A 163 -2.98 5.85 -8.74
N MET A 164 -2.92 6.37 -9.96
CA MET A 164 -3.24 5.64 -11.20
C MET A 164 -2.02 5.01 -11.87
N SER A 165 -0.81 5.42 -11.47
CA SER A 165 0.48 4.86 -11.89
C SER A 165 1.54 5.16 -10.83
N ALA A 166 2.73 4.55 -10.94
CA ALA A 166 3.85 4.88 -10.06
C ALA A 166 4.27 6.35 -10.21
N ARG A 167 4.29 6.87 -11.44
CA ARG A 167 4.59 8.28 -11.73
C ARG A 167 3.60 9.24 -11.05
N ASP A 168 2.30 8.91 -11.06
CA ASP A 168 1.27 9.79 -10.51
C ASP A 168 1.34 9.91 -8.97
N VAL A 169 2.04 9.00 -8.30
CA VAL A 169 2.32 9.11 -6.85
C VAL A 169 3.09 10.38 -6.52
N ILE A 170 4.07 10.74 -7.35
CA ILE A 170 4.89 11.94 -7.15
C ILE A 170 4.01 13.20 -7.24
N LEU A 171 3.11 13.25 -8.24
CA LEU A 171 2.15 14.34 -8.36
C LEU A 171 1.21 14.38 -7.15
N ARG A 172 0.70 13.22 -6.72
CA ARG A 172 -0.18 13.13 -5.57
C ARG A 172 0.47 13.62 -4.28
N LEU A 173 1.74 13.30 -4.03
CA LEU A 173 2.47 13.80 -2.87
C LEU A 173 2.68 15.32 -2.93
N ARG A 174 2.93 15.87 -4.10
CA ARG A 174 3.00 17.33 -4.30
C ARG A 174 1.65 18.00 -4.03
N ASP A 175 0.54 17.42 -4.50
CA ASP A 175 -0.81 17.91 -4.19
C ASP A 175 -1.12 17.87 -2.69
N LEU A 176 -0.51 16.93 -1.96
CA LEU A 176 -0.56 16.85 -0.50
C LEU A 176 0.43 17.80 0.19
N GLY A 177 1.06 18.72 -0.55
CA GLY A 177 1.90 19.76 -0.02
C GLY A 177 3.35 19.36 0.28
N VAL A 178 3.81 18.21 -0.25
CA VAL A 178 5.23 17.81 -0.09
C VAL A 178 6.08 18.49 -1.16
N GLU A 179 7.11 19.18 -0.71
CA GLU A 179 8.02 19.91 -1.59
C GLU A 179 8.87 18.96 -2.45
N PRO A 180 9.11 19.28 -3.75
CA PRO A 180 9.94 18.45 -4.62
C PRO A 180 11.34 18.15 -4.07
N ALA A 181 11.96 19.11 -3.39
CA ALA A 181 13.27 18.92 -2.77
C ALA A 181 13.25 17.87 -1.66
N GLN A 182 12.17 17.80 -0.89
CA GLN A 182 11.99 16.77 0.14
C GLN A 182 11.76 15.40 -0.49
N LEU A 183 10.94 15.33 -1.55
CA LEU A 183 10.71 14.09 -2.29
C LEU A 183 11.98 13.54 -2.91
N ALA A 184 12.83 14.38 -3.48
CA ALA A 184 14.09 13.98 -4.08
C ALA A 184 15.05 13.27 -3.10
N VAL A 185 14.93 13.56 -1.82
CA VAL A 185 15.78 12.95 -0.78
C VAL A 185 15.07 11.79 -0.08
N ALA A 186 13.77 11.95 0.21
CA ALA A 186 13.03 10.97 1.01
C ALA A 186 12.52 9.79 0.20
N LEU A 187 12.02 10.02 -1.03
CA LEU A 187 11.34 8.99 -1.82
C LEU A 187 12.35 8.13 -2.58
N THR A 188 12.48 6.88 -2.19
CA THR A 188 13.46 5.95 -2.76
C THR A 188 12.84 5.07 -3.85
N ASP A 189 11.62 4.61 -3.62
CA ASP A 189 10.94 3.66 -4.50
C ASP A 189 9.45 3.90 -4.52
N VAL A 190 8.86 3.75 -5.68
CA VAL A 190 7.42 3.75 -5.87
C VAL A 190 7.02 2.53 -6.68
N VAL A 191 6.07 1.78 -6.16
CA VAL A 191 5.50 0.60 -6.82
C VAL A 191 4.03 0.86 -7.10
N TYR A 192 3.59 0.67 -8.35
CA TYR A 192 2.17 0.61 -8.67
C TYR A 192 1.75 -0.84 -8.81
N GLN A 193 0.67 -1.23 -8.14
CA GLN A 193 0.23 -2.63 -8.08
C GLN A 193 -1.21 -2.81 -8.54
N ARG A 194 -1.44 -3.85 -9.33
CA ARG A 194 -2.76 -4.34 -9.73
C ARG A 194 -2.87 -5.85 -9.51
N LEU A 195 -4.12 -6.32 -9.43
CA LEU A 195 -4.44 -7.75 -9.54
C LEU A 195 -5.04 -8.02 -10.91
N VAL A 196 -4.53 -9.05 -11.56
CA VAL A 196 -5.00 -9.55 -12.86
C VAL A 196 -5.63 -10.92 -12.65
N THR A 197 -6.82 -11.12 -13.19
CA THR A 197 -7.46 -12.45 -13.19
C THR A 197 -6.79 -13.34 -14.23
N THR A 198 -6.25 -14.46 -13.78
CA THR A 198 -5.62 -15.45 -14.65
C THR A 198 -6.67 -16.29 -15.39
N THR A 199 -6.25 -17.04 -16.41
CA THR A 199 -7.10 -18.00 -17.11
C THR A 199 -7.64 -19.11 -16.19
N GLN A 200 -6.96 -19.35 -15.06
CA GLN A 200 -7.40 -20.27 -14.00
C GLN A 200 -8.34 -19.63 -12.97
N GLN A 201 -8.87 -18.42 -13.24
CA GLN A 201 -9.75 -17.66 -12.35
C GLN A 201 -9.10 -17.29 -10.99
N GLN A 202 -7.79 -17.24 -10.93
CA GLN A 202 -7.05 -16.80 -9.74
C GLN A 202 -6.61 -15.34 -9.91
N GLN A 203 -6.49 -14.62 -8.81
CA GLN A 203 -5.89 -13.29 -8.81
C GLN A 203 -4.38 -13.41 -8.74
N ALA A 204 -3.67 -12.71 -9.62
CA ALA A 204 -2.22 -12.60 -9.61
C ALA A 204 -1.79 -11.14 -9.61
N ALA A 205 -0.84 -10.79 -8.74
CA ALA A 205 -0.30 -9.44 -8.67
C ALA A 205 0.65 -9.18 -9.84
N ILE A 206 0.58 -7.97 -10.37
CA ILE A 206 1.57 -7.37 -11.26
C ILE A 206 1.96 -6.02 -10.69
N ILE A 207 3.23 -5.67 -10.77
CA ILE A 207 3.75 -4.38 -10.33
C ILE A 207 4.49 -3.66 -11.44
N ASP A 208 4.44 -2.34 -11.36
CA ASP A 208 5.29 -1.41 -12.07
C ASP A 208 6.14 -0.67 -11.04
N HIS A 209 7.45 -0.64 -11.23
CA HIS A 209 8.41 -0.10 -10.26
C HIS A 209 9.11 1.13 -10.84
N LEU A 210 9.16 2.18 -10.04
CA LEU A 210 9.87 3.42 -10.30
C LEU A 210 10.93 3.61 -9.21
N GLY A 211 12.19 3.45 -9.58
CA GLY A 211 13.32 3.64 -8.68
C GLY A 211 13.78 5.09 -8.60
N SER A 212 14.81 5.34 -7.79
CA SER A 212 15.32 6.68 -7.50
C SER A 212 15.69 7.52 -8.75
N ASP A 213 16.27 6.90 -9.78
CA ASP A 213 16.66 7.59 -11.01
C ASP A 213 15.45 8.10 -11.79
N ASP A 214 14.42 7.28 -11.92
CA ASP A 214 13.19 7.67 -12.59
C ASP A 214 12.39 8.69 -11.78
N ILE A 215 12.39 8.55 -10.45
CA ILE A 215 11.81 9.55 -9.53
C ILE A 215 12.49 10.92 -9.75
N ALA A 216 13.82 10.94 -9.80
CA ALA A 216 14.57 12.17 -10.06
C ALA A 216 14.22 12.79 -11.42
N ARG A 217 14.08 11.97 -12.48
CA ARG A 217 13.65 12.43 -13.81
C ARG A 217 12.26 13.07 -13.79
N VAL A 218 11.30 12.42 -13.10
CA VAL A 218 9.93 12.98 -12.96
C VAL A 218 9.95 14.30 -12.21
N LEU A 219 10.72 14.40 -11.12
CA LEU A 219 10.84 15.63 -10.32
C LEU A 219 11.47 16.78 -11.10
N GLN A 220 12.37 16.48 -12.05
CA GLN A 220 12.98 17.43 -12.99
C GLN A 220 12.06 17.80 -14.15
N GLY A 221 10.84 17.28 -14.22
CA GLY A 221 9.89 17.54 -15.30
C GLY A 221 10.19 16.78 -16.60
N GLN A 222 11.07 15.78 -16.56
CA GLN A 222 11.33 14.93 -17.71
C GLN A 222 10.18 13.97 -17.98
N THR A 223 9.97 13.63 -19.24
CA THR A 223 8.95 12.65 -19.61
C THR A 223 9.41 11.24 -19.25
N VAL A 224 8.69 10.61 -18.34
CA VAL A 224 8.82 9.19 -18.00
C VAL A 224 7.53 8.49 -18.45
N PRO A 225 7.62 7.32 -19.10
CA PRO A 225 6.44 6.56 -19.48
C PRO A 225 5.49 6.32 -18.30
N LYS A 226 4.20 6.21 -18.56
CA LYS A 226 3.20 5.93 -17.51
C LYS A 226 3.45 4.57 -16.86
N PHE A 227 3.85 3.59 -17.68
CA PHE A 227 4.28 2.25 -17.25
C PHE A 227 5.62 1.90 -17.87
N SER A 228 6.46 1.20 -17.13
CA SER A 228 7.79 0.75 -17.56
C SER A 228 7.73 -0.31 -18.66
N SER A 229 8.86 -0.55 -19.33
CA SER A 229 8.99 -1.68 -20.26
C SER A 229 8.75 -3.02 -19.56
N GLN A 230 9.18 -3.15 -18.31
CA GLN A 230 8.98 -4.36 -17.51
C GLN A 230 7.49 -4.70 -17.32
N TRP A 231 6.63 -3.70 -17.10
CA TRP A 231 5.19 -3.91 -17.05
C TRP A 231 4.65 -4.52 -18.33
N GLN A 232 5.07 -3.97 -19.48
CA GLN A 232 4.65 -4.45 -20.80
C GLN A 232 5.17 -5.88 -21.08
N GLU A 233 6.43 -6.14 -20.75
CA GLU A 233 7.07 -7.44 -20.91
C GLU A 233 6.40 -8.54 -20.09
N VAL A 234 6.06 -8.26 -18.83
CA VAL A 234 5.35 -9.20 -17.95
C VAL A 234 3.97 -9.51 -18.50
N LEU A 235 3.23 -8.51 -18.99
CA LEU A 235 1.93 -8.73 -19.61
C LEU A 235 2.03 -9.54 -20.91
N ALA A 236 3.00 -9.20 -21.77
CA ALA A 236 3.23 -9.90 -23.04
C ALA A 236 3.62 -11.37 -22.80
N HIS A 237 4.51 -11.63 -21.84
CA HIS A 237 4.89 -12.98 -21.45
C HIS A 237 3.70 -13.78 -20.88
N ALA A 238 2.89 -13.14 -20.03
CA ALA A 238 1.72 -13.79 -19.45
C ALA A 238 0.66 -14.12 -20.51
N LEU A 239 0.50 -13.30 -21.56
CA LEU A 239 -0.34 -13.61 -22.70
C LEU A 239 0.25 -14.77 -23.51
N ALA A 240 1.53 -14.72 -23.85
CA ALA A 240 2.21 -15.76 -24.64
C ALA A 240 2.18 -17.15 -23.95
N THR A 241 2.26 -17.17 -22.62
CA THR A 241 2.17 -18.39 -21.80
C THR A 241 0.74 -18.78 -21.41
N ASN A 242 -0.26 -18.11 -21.99
CA ASN A 242 -1.69 -18.35 -21.74
C ASN A 242 -2.09 -18.22 -20.24
N LYS A 243 -1.35 -17.42 -19.47
CA LYS A 243 -1.69 -17.11 -18.08
C LYS A 243 -2.82 -16.09 -17.96
N ILE A 244 -2.94 -15.17 -18.93
CA ILE A 244 -4.01 -14.19 -19.02
C ILE A 244 -4.70 -14.23 -20.38
N SER A 245 -5.94 -13.74 -20.43
CA SER A 245 -6.68 -13.63 -21.69
C SER A 245 -6.22 -12.41 -22.51
N LYS A 246 -6.50 -12.42 -23.83
CA LYS A 246 -6.31 -11.25 -24.70
C LYS A 246 -7.05 -10.02 -24.19
N ALA A 247 -8.26 -10.19 -23.66
CA ALA A 247 -9.04 -9.08 -23.10
C ALA A 247 -8.34 -8.44 -21.90
N HIS A 248 -7.80 -9.24 -20.97
CA HIS A 248 -7.01 -8.73 -19.85
C HIS A 248 -5.72 -8.05 -20.31
N TYR A 249 -5.00 -8.65 -21.28
CA TYR A 249 -3.81 -8.02 -21.85
C TYR A 249 -4.12 -6.62 -22.38
N HIS A 250 -5.12 -6.47 -23.26
CA HIS A 250 -5.51 -5.18 -23.81
C HIS A 250 -5.93 -4.17 -22.74
N HIS A 251 -6.73 -4.62 -21.75
CA HIS A 251 -7.14 -3.76 -20.66
C HIS A 251 -5.94 -3.19 -19.88
N PHE A 252 -4.96 -4.04 -19.52
CA PHE A 252 -3.81 -3.62 -18.70
C PHE A 252 -2.70 -2.92 -19.47
N THR A 253 -2.67 -3.00 -20.80
CA THR A 253 -1.75 -2.23 -21.65
C THR A 253 -2.28 -0.85 -21.99
N GLN A 254 -3.59 -0.59 -21.80
CA GLN A 254 -4.26 0.69 -22.10
C GLN A 254 -4.57 1.54 -20.85
N LEU A 255 -4.22 1.07 -19.65
CA LEU A 255 -4.37 1.84 -18.41
C LEU A 255 -3.53 3.12 -18.43
#